data_2bb958f86b04c710d023be0ce9fbca15
#
_entry.id   2bb958f86b04c710d023be0ce9fbca15
#
_cell.length_a   1.000
_cell.length_b   1.000
_cell.length_c   1.000
_cell.angle_alpha   90.00
_cell.angle_beta   90.00
_cell.angle_gamma   90.00
#
_symmetry.space_group_name_H-M   'P 1'
#
loop_
_entity.id
_entity.type
_entity.pdbx_description
1 polymer ?
#
loop_
_entity_poly.entity_id
_entity_poly.type
_entity_poly.pdbx_seq_one_letter_code
_entity_poly.pdbx_strand_id
1 'polypeptide(L)'
;MAALAASLGLAFPDPGRLREALVHSSYPNEHPDAGLPSNERLEFLGDAVIAVVISDELHRRHPRDDEGQLTARRAALVSTDALARFARRIGLGPHLLLGEGADRAGARERRSVLASAFEALVAAIYLDLGLAVAHDWLLSVAGPEIADPADAAVYLAPKGRLQMLAQAGHGQPPEYRVVALEGPDHARHFVIEVLVGGQVLGRGEGSSRRAAETRAAHEALERLGAIPASPQAAS
;
A
#
# COMPACT_ATOMS: atom_id res chain seq x y z
N MET A 1 -10.53 17.28 16.83
CA MET A 1 -11.06 17.55 15.49
C MET A 1 -10.54 18.87 14.92
N ALA A 2 -10.77 20.02 15.55
CA ALA A 2 -10.31 21.31 15.01
C ALA A 2 -8.80 21.39 14.73
N ALA A 3 -7.97 20.85 15.63
CA ALA A 3 -6.51 20.83 15.44
C ALA A 3 -6.10 19.96 14.24
N LEU A 4 -6.74 18.80 14.05
CA LEU A 4 -6.48 17.96 12.88
C LEU A 4 -6.92 18.65 11.59
N ALA A 5 -8.14 19.20 11.53
CA ALA A 5 -8.63 19.92 10.36
C ALA A 5 -7.67 21.06 9.96
N ALA A 6 -7.18 21.81 10.95
CA ALA A 6 -6.20 22.89 10.72
C ALA A 6 -4.87 22.35 10.19
N SER A 7 -4.36 21.21 10.71
CA SER A 7 -3.12 20.60 10.21
C SER A 7 -3.26 20.04 8.80
N LEU A 8 -4.47 19.60 8.40
CA LEU A 8 -4.76 19.16 7.04
C LEU A 8 -4.97 20.35 6.06
N GLY A 9 -5.06 21.57 6.57
CA GLY A 9 -5.38 22.76 5.76
C GLY A 9 -6.80 22.77 5.19
N LEU A 10 -7.75 22.04 5.84
CA LEU A 10 -9.11 21.83 5.35
C LEU A 10 -10.15 22.33 6.37
N ALA A 11 -11.24 22.91 5.86
CA ALA A 11 -12.38 23.30 6.67
C ALA A 11 -13.56 22.35 6.42
N PHE A 12 -13.86 21.47 7.38
CA PHE A 12 -14.95 20.51 7.29
C PHE A 12 -16.28 21.19 7.71
N PRO A 13 -17.30 21.23 6.84
CA PRO A 13 -18.64 21.69 7.21
C PRO A 13 -19.31 20.79 8.26
N ASP A 14 -19.04 19.47 8.18
CA ASP A 14 -19.51 18.48 9.13
C ASP A 14 -18.34 17.86 9.92
N PRO A 15 -18.01 18.40 11.12
CA PRO A 15 -16.97 17.81 11.96
C PRO A 15 -17.30 16.39 12.44
N GLY A 16 -18.56 15.95 12.38
CA GLY A 16 -19.00 14.59 12.69
C GLY A 16 -18.41 13.58 11.71
N ARG A 17 -18.39 13.91 10.42
CA ARG A 17 -17.83 13.02 9.40
C ARG A 17 -16.32 12.86 9.52
N LEU A 18 -15.59 13.94 9.79
CA LEU A 18 -14.16 13.84 10.11
C LEU A 18 -13.93 12.98 11.36
N ARG A 19 -14.81 13.09 12.36
CA ARG A 19 -14.72 12.26 13.56
C ARG A 19 -15.00 10.80 13.24
N GLU A 20 -16.03 10.47 12.45
CA GLU A 20 -16.34 9.11 12.02
C GLU A 20 -15.14 8.46 11.31
N ALA A 21 -14.45 9.19 10.43
CA ALA A 21 -13.27 8.69 9.72
C ALA A 21 -12.15 8.20 10.65
N LEU A 22 -12.12 8.67 11.90
CA LEU A 22 -11.10 8.31 12.89
C LEU A 22 -11.55 7.18 13.84
N VAL A 23 -12.78 6.68 13.72
CA VAL A 23 -13.33 5.65 14.61
C VAL A 23 -12.95 4.26 14.12
N HIS A 24 -12.00 3.63 14.76
CA HIS A 24 -11.68 2.21 14.52
C HIS A 24 -12.80 1.31 15.04
N SER A 25 -13.02 0.16 14.42
CA SER A 25 -14.10 -0.79 14.76
C SER A 25 -14.10 -1.27 16.23
N SER A 26 -12.98 -1.21 16.94
CA SER A 26 -12.92 -1.53 18.36
C SER A 26 -13.58 -0.49 19.26
N TYR A 27 -13.66 0.78 18.83
CA TYR A 27 -14.17 1.86 19.65
C TYR A 27 -15.68 1.74 19.96
N PRO A 28 -16.56 1.51 18.96
CA PRO A 28 -18.00 1.34 19.23
C PRO A 28 -18.31 0.16 20.14
N ASN A 29 -17.49 -0.90 20.10
CA ASN A 29 -17.69 -2.09 20.94
C ASN A 29 -17.48 -1.79 22.43
N GLU A 30 -16.56 -0.89 22.75
CA GLU A 30 -16.27 -0.49 24.15
C GLU A 30 -17.07 0.76 24.57
N HIS A 31 -17.59 1.53 23.61
CA HIS A 31 -18.33 2.78 23.83
C HIS A 31 -19.66 2.81 23.06
N PRO A 32 -20.59 1.85 23.31
CA PRO A 32 -21.86 1.78 22.58
C PRO A 32 -22.73 3.03 22.74
N ASP A 33 -22.66 3.68 23.89
CA ASP A 33 -23.41 4.91 24.19
C ASP A 33 -22.88 6.15 23.46
N ALA A 34 -21.70 6.08 22.87
CA ALA A 34 -21.13 7.19 22.11
C ALA A 34 -21.87 7.46 20.79
N GLY A 35 -22.66 6.50 20.30
CA GLY A 35 -23.44 6.62 19.06
C GLY A 35 -22.58 6.87 17.81
N LEU A 36 -21.29 6.50 17.83
CA LEU A 36 -20.37 6.69 16.73
C LEU A 36 -20.21 5.37 15.96
N PRO A 37 -20.52 5.33 14.65
CA PRO A 37 -20.23 4.17 13.82
C PRO A 37 -18.71 4.03 13.59
N SER A 38 -18.27 2.81 13.22
CA SER A 38 -16.90 2.61 12.75
C SER A 38 -16.67 3.26 11.39
N ASN A 39 -15.41 3.48 11.07
CA ASN A 39 -14.99 4.10 9.81
C ASN A 39 -15.05 3.16 8.59
N GLU A 40 -15.44 1.90 8.74
CA GLU A 40 -15.40 0.87 7.68
C GLU A 40 -16.17 1.25 6.40
N ARG A 41 -17.29 1.96 6.55
CA ARG A 41 -18.04 2.42 5.37
C ARG A 41 -17.35 3.56 4.64
N LEU A 42 -16.68 4.44 5.37
CA LEU A 42 -15.86 5.51 4.79
C LEU A 42 -14.59 4.92 4.17
N GLU A 43 -13.96 3.94 4.80
CA GLU A 43 -12.83 3.16 4.25
C GLU A 43 -13.19 2.60 2.87
N PHE A 44 -14.31 1.86 2.76
CA PHE A 44 -14.79 1.31 1.49
C PHE A 44 -14.93 2.38 0.39
N LEU A 45 -15.49 3.53 0.72
CA LEU A 45 -15.65 4.63 -0.25
C LEU A 45 -14.31 5.29 -0.57
N GLY A 46 -13.45 5.46 0.44
CA GLY A 46 -12.15 6.10 0.30
C GLY A 46 -11.19 5.33 -0.60
N ASP A 47 -11.17 4.01 -0.50
CA ASP A 47 -10.41 3.15 -1.42
C ASP A 47 -10.77 3.46 -2.88
N ALA A 48 -12.07 3.51 -3.20
CA ALA A 48 -12.53 3.82 -4.55
C ALA A 48 -12.12 5.25 -4.99
N VAL A 49 -12.24 6.25 -4.12
CA VAL A 49 -11.84 7.64 -4.42
C VAL A 49 -10.33 7.72 -4.67
N ILE A 50 -9.53 7.10 -3.82
CA ILE A 50 -8.07 7.04 -3.98
C ILE A 50 -7.71 6.36 -5.29
N ALA A 51 -8.35 5.23 -5.61
CA ALA A 51 -8.10 4.49 -6.85
C ALA A 51 -8.38 5.35 -8.10
N VAL A 52 -9.48 6.12 -8.10
CA VAL A 52 -9.81 7.03 -9.21
C VAL A 52 -8.77 8.15 -9.33
N VAL A 53 -8.48 8.87 -8.24
CA VAL A 53 -7.55 10.01 -8.26
C VAL A 53 -6.16 9.58 -8.69
N ILE A 54 -5.64 8.49 -8.13
CA ILE A 54 -4.30 7.97 -8.48
C ILE A 54 -4.26 7.47 -9.92
N SER A 55 -5.34 6.81 -10.40
CA SER A 55 -5.38 6.34 -11.79
C SER A 55 -5.39 7.49 -12.79
N ASP A 56 -6.18 8.54 -12.55
CA ASP A 56 -6.25 9.73 -13.38
C ASP A 56 -4.88 10.41 -13.47
N GLU A 57 -4.24 10.62 -12.34
CA GLU A 57 -2.94 11.28 -12.27
C GLU A 57 -1.84 10.45 -12.96
N LEU A 58 -1.81 9.12 -12.76
CA LEU A 58 -0.87 8.24 -13.44
C LEU A 58 -1.09 8.23 -14.95
N HIS A 59 -2.33 8.12 -15.42
CA HIS A 59 -2.67 8.16 -16.83
C HIS A 59 -2.19 9.48 -17.49
N ARG A 60 -2.39 10.60 -16.82
CA ARG A 60 -1.97 11.92 -17.29
C ARG A 60 -0.46 12.10 -17.33
N ARG A 61 0.26 11.61 -16.30
CA ARG A 61 1.73 11.77 -16.17
C ARG A 61 2.52 10.78 -17.00
N HIS A 62 1.97 9.61 -17.27
CA HIS A 62 2.66 8.52 -17.95
C HIS A 62 1.99 8.12 -19.27
N PRO A 63 1.93 9.03 -20.28
CA PRO A 63 1.19 8.79 -21.54
C PRO A 63 1.79 7.71 -22.43
N ARG A 64 2.98 7.19 -22.09
CA ARG A 64 3.66 6.11 -22.81
C ARG A 64 3.56 4.75 -22.12
N ASP A 65 3.05 4.72 -20.89
CA ASP A 65 2.90 3.49 -20.12
C ASP A 65 1.69 2.70 -20.65
N ASP A 66 1.84 1.39 -20.74
CA ASP A 66 0.76 0.48 -21.04
C ASP A 66 -0.14 0.24 -19.80
N GLU A 67 -1.25 -0.49 -19.99
CA GLU A 67 -2.18 -0.81 -18.91
C GLU A 67 -1.51 -1.57 -17.75
N GLY A 68 -0.62 -2.51 -18.06
CA GLY A 68 0.10 -3.29 -17.05
C GLY A 68 1.02 -2.41 -16.19
N GLN A 69 1.74 -1.48 -16.82
CA GLN A 69 2.61 -0.53 -16.14
C GLN A 69 1.81 0.44 -15.25
N LEU A 70 0.72 1.00 -15.76
CA LEU A 70 -0.17 1.88 -14.98
C LEU A 70 -0.78 1.13 -13.79
N THR A 71 -1.20 -0.12 -13.98
CA THR A 71 -1.74 -0.97 -12.92
C THR A 71 -0.69 -1.28 -11.85
N ALA A 72 0.55 -1.57 -12.24
CA ALA A 72 1.64 -1.81 -11.29
C ALA A 72 1.96 -0.56 -10.46
N ARG A 73 2.04 0.62 -11.10
CA ARG A 73 2.25 1.90 -10.41
C ARG A 73 1.14 2.21 -9.42
N ARG A 74 -0.11 2.07 -9.85
CA ARG A 74 -1.26 2.26 -8.97
C ARG A 74 -1.19 1.33 -7.76
N ALA A 75 -0.95 0.03 -7.96
CA ALA A 75 -0.85 -0.94 -6.87
C ALA A 75 0.22 -0.56 -5.83
N ALA A 76 1.33 0.04 -6.25
CA ALA A 76 2.35 0.54 -5.33
C ALA A 76 1.83 1.70 -4.46
N LEU A 77 1.11 2.65 -5.07
CA LEU A 77 0.65 3.88 -4.43
C LEU A 77 -0.60 3.68 -3.55
N VAL A 78 -1.43 2.66 -3.84
CA VAL A 78 -2.63 2.32 -3.06
C VAL A 78 -2.42 1.11 -2.13
N SER A 79 -1.18 0.62 -1.98
CA SER A 79 -0.88 -0.46 -1.06
C SER A 79 -1.07 -0.03 0.40
N THR A 80 -1.40 -1.00 1.28
CA THR A 80 -1.49 -0.76 2.73
C THR A 80 -0.25 -0.06 3.28
N ASP A 81 0.94 -0.41 2.77
CA ASP A 81 2.20 0.21 3.20
C ASP A 81 2.31 1.67 2.75
N ALA A 82 1.86 2.00 1.54
CA ALA A 82 1.85 3.37 1.04
C ALA A 82 0.85 4.23 1.82
N LEU A 83 -0.39 3.77 1.95
CA LEU A 83 -1.45 4.49 2.68
C LEU A 83 -1.08 4.71 4.15
N ALA A 84 -0.46 3.71 4.80
CA ALA A 84 0.05 3.87 6.17
C ALA A 84 1.19 4.91 6.26
N ARG A 85 2.06 5.02 5.25
CA ARG A 85 3.07 6.09 5.20
C ARG A 85 2.43 7.47 5.05
N PHE A 86 1.42 7.59 4.19
CA PHE A 86 0.65 8.84 4.04
C PHE A 86 -0.03 9.23 5.34
N ALA A 87 -0.67 8.27 6.03
CA ALA A 87 -1.27 8.50 7.35
C ALA A 87 -0.24 8.99 8.38
N ARG A 88 0.97 8.42 8.42
CA ARG A 88 2.04 8.87 9.31
C ARG A 88 2.56 10.27 8.93
N ARG A 89 2.71 10.55 7.65
CA ARG A 89 3.14 11.85 7.13
C ARG A 89 2.26 13.00 7.61
N ILE A 90 0.95 12.77 7.69
CA ILE A 90 -0.03 13.75 8.18
C ILE A 90 -0.30 13.65 9.69
N GLY A 91 0.40 12.77 10.41
CA GLY A 91 0.25 12.61 11.85
C GLY A 91 -1.12 12.05 12.27
N LEU A 92 -1.73 11.15 11.47
CA LEU A 92 -3.11 10.68 11.70
C LEU A 92 -3.25 9.81 12.96
N GLY A 93 -2.25 8.97 13.27
CA GLY A 93 -2.29 7.99 14.35
C GLY A 93 -2.77 8.53 15.71
N PRO A 94 -2.21 9.63 16.23
CA PRO A 94 -2.62 10.20 17.52
C PRO A 94 -4.11 10.62 17.60
N HIS A 95 -4.76 10.82 16.48
CA HIS A 95 -6.17 11.27 16.41
C HIS A 95 -7.18 10.11 16.36
N LEU A 96 -6.71 8.86 16.20
CA LEU A 96 -7.59 7.69 16.10
C LEU A 96 -8.34 7.43 17.41
N LEU A 97 -9.62 7.11 17.28
CA LEU A 97 -10.47 6.65 18.36
C LEU A 97 -10.46 5.11 18.37
N LEU A 98 -9.81 4.56 19.36
CA LEU A 98 -9.60 3.12 19.54
C LEU A 98 -10.24 2.65 20.85
N GLY A 99 -10.71 1.42 20.91
CA GLY A 99 -10.97 0.76 22.18
C GLY A 99 -9.67 0.57 22.97
N GLU A 100 -9.75 0.59 24.31
CA GLU A 100 -8.58 0.49 25.18
C GLU A 100 -7.73 -0.76 24.93
N GLY A 101 -8.38 -1.90 24.67
CA GLY A 101 -7.69 -3.15 24.36
C GLY A 101 -6.86 -3.06 23.09
N ALA A 102 -7.42 -2.47 22.03
CA ALA A 102 -6.74 -2.27 20.77
C ALA A 102 -5.58 -1.27 20.88
N ASP A 103 -5.80 -0.18 21.63
CA ASP A 103 -4.77 0.87 21.83
C ASP A 103 -3.57 0.32 22.62
N ARG A 104 -3.82 -0.40 23.72
CA ARG A 104 -2.77 -1.08 24.50
C ARG A 104 -1.98 -2.11 23.66
N ALA A 105 -2.65 -2.74 22.70
CA ALA A 105 -2.00 -3.66 21.75
C ALA A 105 -1.25 -2.96 20.60
N GLY A 106 -1.09 -1.63 20.64
CA GLY A 106 -0.35 -0.85 19.66
C GLY A 106 -1.06 -0.69 18.33
N ALA A 107 -2.40 -0.81 18.29
CA ALA A 107 -3.18 -0.70 17.05
C ALA A 107 -2.97 0.64 16.34
N ARG A 108 -2.75 1.72 17.10
CA ARG A 108 -2.53 3.09 16.62
C ARG A 108 -1.38 3.21 15.61
N GLU A 109 -0.36 2.34 15.72
CA GLU A 109 0.82 2.32 14.85
C GLU A 109 0.77 1.18 13.81
N ARG A 110 -0.25 0.33 13.85
CA ARG A 110 -0.40 -0.77 12.88
C ARG A 110 -0.68 -0.22 11.49
N ARG A 111 0.04 -0.76 10.51
CA ARG A 111 -0.08 -0.34 9.11
C ARG A 111 -1.51 -0.46 8.57
N SER A 112 -2.19 -1.56 8.85
CA SER A 112 -3.58 -1.76 8.42
C SER A 112 -4.53 -0.71 8.99
N VAL A 113 -4.43 -0.43 10.30
CA VAL A 113 -5.28 0.56 10.97
C VAL A 113 -5.05 1.97 10.43
N LEU A 114 -3.78 2.34 10.20
CA LEU A 114 -3.42 3.63 9.63
C LEU A 114 -3.89 3.76 8.17
N ALA A 115 -3.78 2.70 7.38
CA ALA A 115 -4.25 2.69 5.99
C ALA A 115 -5.77 2.86 5.92
N SER A 116 -6.55 2.03 6.66
CA SER A 116 -8.01 2.12 6.71
C SER A 116 -8.48 3.51 7.17
N ALA A 117 -7.81 4.10 8.17
CA ALA A 117 -8.13 5.44 8.63
C ALA A 117 -7.80 6.53 7.59
N PHE A 118 -6.74 6.35 6.81
CA PHE A 118 -6.40 7.26 5.72
C PHE A 118 -7.43 7.21 4.59
N GLU A 119 -7.86 6.02 4.19
CA GLU A 119 -8.95 5.83 3.22
C GLU A 119 -10.23 6.50 3.72
N ALA A 120 -10.62 6.25 4.96
CA ALA A 120 -11.79 6.86 5.56
C ALA A 120 -11.69 8.39 5.62
N LEU A 121 -10.52 8.95 5.88
CA LEU A 121 -10.28 10.39 5.83
C LEU A 121 -10.46 10.96 4.42
N VAL A 122 -9.95 10.28 3.39
CA VAL A 122 -10.15 10.70 1.99
C VAL A 122 -11.64 10.70 1.63
N ALA A 123 -12.39 9.69 2.07
CA ALA A 123 -13.84 9.66 1.90
C ALA A 123 -14.54 10.83 2.60
N ALA A 124 -14.14 11.16 3.83
CA ALA A 124 -14.68 12.29 4.55
C ALA A 124 -14.43 13.63 3.82
N ILE A 125 -13.21 13.81 3.29
CA ILE A 125 -12.86 14.97 2.47
C ILE A 125 -13.73 15.00 1.20
N TYR A 126 -13.85 13.89 0.51
CA TYR A 126 -14.67 13.79 -0.70
C TYR A 126 -16.14 14.12 -0.45
N LEU A 127 -16.73 13.58 0.60
CA LEU A 127 -18.15 13.78 0.91
C LEU A 127 -18.46 15.20 1.36
N ASP A 128 -17.55 15.85 2.07
CA ASP A 128 -17.77 17.20 2.61
C ASP A 128 -17.32 18.31 1.67
N LEU A 129 -16.23 18.09 0.91
CA LEU A 129 -15.58 19.14 0.13
C LEU A 129 -15.56 18.86 -1.38
N GLY A 130 -16.00 17.65 -1.78
CA GLY A 130 -16.09 17.25 -3.19
C GLY A 130 -14.79 16.64 -3.72
N LEU A 131 -14.91 16.04 -4.94
CA LEU A 131 -13.82 15.30 -5.57
C LEU A 131 -12.61 16.16 -5.90
N ALA A 132 -12.81 17.39 -6.32
CA ALA A 132 -11.69 18.29 -6.68
C ALA A 132 -10.78 18.58 -5.48
N VAL A 133 -11.37 18.87 -4.31
CA VAL A 133 -10.60 19.10 -3.08
C VAL A 133 -9.92 17.82 -2.60
N ALA A 134 -10.62 16.68 -2.64
CA ALA A 134 -10.03 15.37 -2.31
C ALA A 134 -8.87 15.02 -3.23
N HIS A 135 -8.98 15.28 -4.53
CA HIS A 135 -7.94 15.12 -5.53
C HIS A 135 -6.70 15.95 -5.18
N ASP A 136 -6.84 17.27 -5.06
CA ASP A 136 -5.71 18.16 -4.83
C ASP A 136 -5.02 17.88 -3.49
N TRP A 137 -5.82 17.60 -2.45
CA TRP A 137 -5.30 17.24 -1.14
C TRP A 137 -4.54 15.92 -1.18
N LEU A 138 -5.12 14.86 -1.78
CA LEU A 138 -4.45 13.56 -1.90
C LEU A 138 -3.13 13.68 -2.66
N LEU A 139 -3.11 14.43 -3.77
CA LEU A 139 -1.88 14.66 -4.52
C LEU A 139 -0.85 15.48 -3.72
N SER A 140 -1.26 16.39 -2.86
CA SER A 140 -0.34 17.12 -1.99
C SER A 140 0.36 16.19 -0.97
N VAL A 141 -0.35 15.16 -0.49
CA VAL A 141 0.17 14.16 0.44
C VAL A 141 1.01 13.10 -0.26
N ALA A 142 0.53 12.58 -1.41
CA ALA A 142 1.16 11.49 -2.16
C ALA A 142 2.19 11.98 -3.21
N GLY A 143 2.21 13.28 -3.49
CA GLY A 143 2.93 13.90 -4.62
C GLY A 143 4.39 13.53 -4.77
N PRO A 144 5.21 13.45 -3.71
CA PRO A 144 6.60 13.02 -3.83
C PRO A 144 6.74 11.62 -4.43
N GLU A 145 5.82 10.71 -4.11
CA GLU A 145 5.85 9.32 -4.56
C GLU A 145 5.23 9.13 -5.95
N ILE A 146 4.38 10.06 -6.38
CA ILE A 146 3.83 10.08 -7.75
C ILE A 146 4.82 10.71 -8.74
N ALA A 147 5.62 11.68 -8.29
CA ALA A 147 6.51 12.46 -9.14
C ALA A 147 7.71 11.67 -9.65
N ASP A 148 8.22 10.68 -8.89
CA ASP A 148 9.35 9.86 -9.29
C ASP A 148 8.97 8.38 -9.39
N PRO A 149 8.94 7.82 -10.63
CA PRO A 149 8.70 6.39 -10.85
C PRO A 149 9.73 5.47 -10.18
N ALA A 150 10.96 5.93 -9.98
CA ALA A 150 12.00 5.16 -9.30
C ALA A 150 11.65 4.97 -7.81
N ASP A 151 11.06 5.97 -7.17
CA ASP A 151 10.60 5.87 -5.79
C ASP A 151 9.39 4.93 -5.65
N ALA A 152 8.46 4.93 -6.61
CA ALA A 152 7.34 3.97 -6.60
C ALA A 152 7.85 2.52 -6.67
N ALA A 153 8.93 2.25 -7.43
CA ALA A 153 9.53 0.92 -7.52
C ALA A 153 10.13 0.44 -6.19
N VAL A 154 10.61 1.35 -5.32
CA VAL A 154 11.15 1.02 -3.99
C VAL A 154 10.08 0.41 -3.08
N TYR A 155 8.82 0.82 -3.26
CA TYR A 155 7.70 0.39 -2.41
C TYR A 155 6.93 -0.82 -2.95
N LEU A 156 7.22 -1.27 -4.16
CA LEU A 156 6.64 -2.51 -4.69
C LEU A 156 7.18 -3.72 -3.92
N ALA A 157 6.31 -4.69 -3.68
CA ALA A 157 6.75 -6.03 -3.30
C ALA A 157 7.77 -6.53 -4.34
N PRO A 158 8.77 -7.36 -3.96
CA PRO A 158 9.86 -7.77 -4.84
C PRO A 158 9.41 -8.24 -6.23
N LYS A 159 8.31 -8.97 -6.31
CA LYS A 159 7.73 -9.42 -7.59
C LYS A 159 7.29 -8.27 -8.49
N GLY A 160 6.58 -7.29 -7.94
CA GLY A 160 6.11 -6.13 -8.71
C GLY A 160 7.25 -5.23 -9.17
N ARG A 161 8.26 -5.05 -8.32
CA ARG A 161 9.47 -4.31 -8.67
C ARG A 161 10.26 -4.99 -9.78
N LEU A 162 10.44 -6.32 -9.68
CA LEU A 162 11.11 -7.08 -10.74
C LEU A 162 10.33 -7.04 -12.05
N GLN A 163 9.00 -7.10 -11.99
CA GLN A 163 8.14 -7.00 -13.18
C GLN A 163 8.33 -5.65 -13.88
N MET A 164 8.34 -4.54 -13.16
CA MET A 164 8.60 -3.22 -13.75
C MET A 164 9.97 -3.14 -14.42
N LEU A 165 11.02 -3.63 -13.76
CA LEU A 165 12.37 -3.62 -14.29
C LEU A 165 12.52 -4.52 -15.53
N ALA A 166 11.93 -5.72 -15.49
CA ALA A 166 11.94 -6.64 -16.62
C ALA A 166 11.19 -6.07 -17.83
N GLN A 167 10.03 -5.46 -17.60
CA GLN A 167 9.25 -4.83 -18.66
C GLN A 167 10.01 -3.64 -19.28
N ALA A 168 10.63 -2.79 -18.44
CA ALA A 168 11.40 -1.64 -18.92
C ALA A 168 12.68 -2.03 -19.69
N GLY A 169 13.38 -3.09 -19.26
CA GLY A 169 14.64 -3.50 -19.83
C GLY A 169 14.54 -4.52 -20.97
N HIS A 170 13.54 -5.40 -20.93
CA HIS A 170 13.40 -6.53 -21.86
C HIS A 170 12.06 -6.57 -22.62
N GLY A 171 11.11 -5.68 -22.30
CA GLY A 171 9.78 -5.65 -22.93
C GLY A 171 8.88 -6.85 -22.59
N GLN A 172 9.28 -7.69 -21.63
CA GLN A 172 8.57 -8.91 -21.23
C GLN A 172 8.55 -9.04 -19.69
N PRO A 173 7.47 -9.59 -19.12
CA PRO A 173 7.40 -9.86 -17.69
C PRO A 173 8.37 -11.00 -17.30
N PRO A 174 8.77 -11.08 -15.99
CA PRO A 174 9.58 -12.17 -15.51
C PRO A 174 8.78 -13.50 -15.50
N GLU A 175 9.43 -14.59 -15.87
CA GLU A 175 8.87 -15.95 -15.83
C GLU A 175 9.28 -16.64 -14.52
N TYR A 176 8.31 -17.25 -13.81
CA TYR A 176 8.58 -18.01 -12.58
C TYR A 176 8.41 -19.51 -12.86
N ARG A 177 9.48 -20.28 -12.66
CA ARG A 177 9.52 -21.72 -12.92
C ARG A 177 9.72 -22.49 -11.62
N VAL A 178 8.83 -23.42 -11.30
CA VAL A 178 9.01 -24.37 -10.21
C VAL A 178 10.07 -25.38 -10.66
N VAL A 179 11.20 -25.43 -9.96
CA VAL A 179 12.30 -26.34 -10.26
C VAL A 179 12.35 -27.53 -9.31
N ALA A 180 11.80 -27.40 -8.09
CA ALA A 180 11.60 -28.52 -7.18
C ALA A 180 10.35 -28.28 -6.31
N LEU A 181 9.69 -29.38 -5.96
CA LEU A 181 8.59 -29.44 -5.00
C LEU A 181 8.83 -30.65 -4.11
N GLU A 182 9.16 -30.43 -2.86
CA GLU A 182 9.54 -31.46 -1.89
C GLU A 182 8.58 -31.47 -0.70
N GLY A 183 8.52 -32.62 -0.03
CA GLY A 183 7.75 -32.82 1.19
C GLY A 183 6.29 -33.23 0.97
N PRO A 184 5.65 -33.75 2.04
CA PRO A 184 4.23 -34.14 2.02
C PRO A 184 3.30 -32.95 1.86
N ASP A 185 2.04 -33.18 1.50
CA ASP A 185 1.04 -32.14 1.20
C ASP A 185 0.87 -31.05 2.27
N HIS A 186 1.05 -31.39 3.53
CA HIS A 186 0.94 -30.48 4.68
C HIS A 186 2.25 -29.75 5.04
N ALA A 187 3.38 -30.11 4.38
CA ALA A 187 4.69 -29.51 4.60
C ALA A 187 5.47 -29.37 3.28
N ARG A 188 4.80 -28.87 2.24
CA ARG A 188 5.42 -28.66 0.92
C ARG A 188 6.50 -27.60 0.98
N HIS A 189 7.61 -27.88 0.33
CA HIS A 189 8.72 -26.96 0.12
C HIS A 189 8.85 -26.69 -1.37
N PHE A 190 8.71 -25.41 -1.76
CA PHE A 190 8.79 -24.96 -3.14
C PHE A 190 10.16 -24.36 -3.41
N VAL A 191 10.79 -24.78 -4.51
CA VAL A 191 11.98 -24.11 -5.05
C VAL A 191 11.60 -23.53 -6.41
N ILE A 192 11.79 -22.22 -6.57
CA ILE A 192 11.37 -21.47 -7.76
C ILE A 192 12.53 -20.65 -8.28
N GLU A 193 12.73 -20.70 -9.58
CA GLU A 193 13.60 -19.80 -10.30
C GLU A 193 12.79 -18.71 -10.99
N VAL A 194 13.36 -17.50 -11.06
CA VAL A 194 12.81 -16.39 -11.85
C VAL A 194 13.76 -16.09 -13.00
N LEU A 195 13.16 -16.00 -14.20
CA LEU A 195 13.87 -15.69 -15.42
C LEU A 195 13.42 -14.30 -15.95
N VAL A 196 14.39 -13.55 -16.45
CA VAL A 196 14.14 -12.27 -17.15
C VAL A 196 14.93 -12.32 -18.46
N GLY A 197 14.25 -12.09 -19.58
CA GLY A 197 14.88 -12.23 -20.89
C GLY A 197 15.46 -13.62 -21.16
N GLY A 198 14.90 -14.66 -20.58
CA GLY A 198 15.38 -16.06 -20.71
C GLY A 198 16.56 -16.44 -19.81
N GLN A 199 17.10 -15.50 -19.03
CA GLN A 199 18.20 -15.76 -18.08
C GLN A 199 17.67 -15.93 -16.67
N VAL A 200 18.16 -16.95 -15.93
CA VAL A 200 17.85 -17.14 -14.51
C VAL A 200 18.55 -16.06 -13.69
N LEU A 201 17.77 -15.15 -13.12
CA LEU A 201 18.27 -14.05 -12.32
C LEU A 201 18.12 -14.26 -10.80
N GLY A 202 17.23 -15.17 -10.37
CA GLY A 202 17.07 -15.45 -8.94
C GLY A 202 16.44 -16.79 -8.68
N ARG A 203 16.71 -17.33 -7.48
CA ARG A 203 16.14 -18.58 -6.95
C ARG A 203 15.57 -18.31 -5.56
N GLY A 204 14.42 -18.86 -5.26
CA GLY A 204 13.78 -18.70 -3.96
C GLY A 204 13.15 -19.99 -3.49
N GLU A 205 13.19 -20.20 -2.19
CA GLU A 205 12.62 -21.36 -1.52
C GLU A 205 11.57 -20.93 -0.52
N GLY A 206 10.54 -21.74 -0.28
CA GLY A 206 9.50 -21.40 0.68
C GLY A 206 8.46 -22.48 0.90
N SER A 207 7.73 -22.37 2.02
CA SER A 207 6.61 -23.24 2.37
C SER A 207 5.35 -23.03 1.51
N SER A 208 5.35 -22.01 0.65
CA SER A 208 4.30 -21.78 -0.33
C SER A 208 4.91 -21.25 -1.64
N ARG A 209 4.23 -21.52 -2.76
CA ARG A 209 4.62 -21.00 -4.07
C ARG A 209 4.84 -19.49 -4.04
N ARG A 210 3.92 -18.73 -3.42
CA ARG A 210 4.00 -17.28 -3.30
C ARG A 210 5.25 -16.81 -2.53
N ALA A 211 5.59 -17.50 -1.43
CA ALA A 211 6.77 -17.16 -0.63
C ALA A 211 8.08 -17.43 -1.41
N ALA A 212 8.16 -18.58 -2.11
CA ALA A 212 9.31 -18.93 -2.94
C ALA A 212 9.48 -17.94 -4.12
N GLU A 213 8.40 -17.60 -4.84
CA GLU A 213 8.41 -16.58 -5.91
C GLU A 213 8.89 -15.21 -5.41
N THR A 214 8.44 -14.80 -4.21
CA THR A 214 8.86 -13.50 -3.63
C THR A 214 10.35 -13.47 -3.31
N ARG A 215 10.91 -14.59 -2.80
CA ARG A 215 12.35 -14.71 -2.52
C ARG A 215 13.17 -14.77 -3.81
N ALA A 216 12.70 -15.49 -4.83
CA ALA A 216 13.35 -15.51 -6.14
C ALA A 216 13.42 -14.11 -6.77
N ALA A 217 12.32 -13.36 -6.68
CA ALA A 217 12.29 -11.97 -7.15
C ALA A 217 13.25 -11.07 -6.37
N HIS A 218 13.35 -11.27 -5.05
CA HIS A 218 14.26 -10.49 -4.21
C HIS A 218 15.72 -10.73 -4.61
N GLU A 219 16.14 -12.00 -4.75
CA GLU A 219 17.50 -12.33 -5.21
C GLU A 219 17.79 -11.76 -6.60
N ALA A 220 16.83 -11.82 -7.52
CA ALA A 220 16.98 -11.22 -8.84
C ALA A 220 17.21 -9.69 -8.77
N LEU A 221 16.49 -9.00 -7.86
CA LEU A 221 16.66 -7.56 -7.65
C LEU A 221 18.03 -7.22 -7.04
N GLU A 222 18.54 -8.05 -6.14
CA GLU A 222 19.91 -7.92 -5.59
C GLU A 222 20.96 -8.06 -6.71
N ARG A 223 20.82 -9.08 -7.55
CA ARG A 223 21.74 -9.29 -8.70
C ARG A 223 21.70 -8.15 -9.72
N LEU A 224 20.54 -7.54 -9.91
CA LEU A 224 20.36 -6.38 -10.77
C LEU A 224 20.86 -5.07 -10.12
N GLY A 225 21.35 -5.11 -8.87
CA GLY A 225 21.75 -3.92 -8.12
C GLY A 225 20.60 -2.96 -7.79
N ALA A 226 19.36 -3.46 -7.90
CA ALA A 226 18.15 -2.67 -7.66
C ALA A 226 17.79 -2.55 -6.17
N ILE A 227 18.30 -3.43 -5.33
CA ILE A 227 18.19 -3.40 -3.86
C ILE A 227 19.53 -3.79 -3.24
N PRO A 228 19.83 -3.36 -1.97
CA PRO A 228 21.00 -3.82 -1.26
C PRO A 228 20.99 -5.35 -1.08
N ALA A 229 22.16 -5.97 -1.14
CA ALA A 229 22.29 -7.40 -0.84
C ALA A 229 21.86 -7.65 0.61
N SER A 230 21.04 -8.67 0.84
CA SER A 230 20.70 -9.12 2.18
C SER A 230 21.98 -9.58 2.89
N PRO A 231 22.21 -9.20 4.17
CA PRO A 231 23.33 -9.79 4.92
C PRO A 231 23.13 -11.31 4.94
N GLN A 232 24.03 -12.01 4.30
CA GLN A 232 24.06 -13.48 4.35
C GLN A 232 24.12 -13.88 5.81
N ALA A 233 23.17 -14.68 6.28
CA ALA A 233 23.27 -15.33 7.57
C ALA A 233 24.57 -16.15 7.55
N ALA A 234 25.58 -15.65 8.25
CA ALA A 234 26.81 -16.38 8.47
C ALA A 234 26.45 -17.68 9.18
N SER A 235 26.73 -18.78 8.53
CA SER A 235 26.57 -20.16 9.01
C SER A 235 27.46 -20.44 10.19
#